data_e41a0f7fbb0f4a0c7320aa508e273b39
#
_entry.id   e41a0f7fbb0f4a0c7320aa508e273b39
#
_cell.length_a   1.000
_cell.length_b   1.000
_cell.length_c   1.000
_cell.angle_alpha   90.00
_cell.angle_beta   90.00
_cell.angle_gamma   90.00
#
_symmetry.space_group_name_H-M   'P 1'
#
loop_
_entity.id
_entity.type
_entity.pdbx_description
1 polymer ?
#
loop_
_entity_poly.entity_id
_entity_poly.type
_entity_poly.pdbx_seq_one_letter_code
_entity_poly.pdbx_strand_id
1 'polypeptide(L)'
;MSRTKAYLFDFDGTLVDTMSGFADIAAEVINRFNPEISVINARKMYLETSGNPFFQQLEIITPGDPKNSEKAGIFEKTKIDGFFKSYFTDEVKYTINTLREEGHIAGIASNNFQELIDRFIQNEKLEFDIVLGFRDGFEKGKAHFDFVREKFNLEKSDLTFVGDSLKDAEKAFDYGINFVGICGTFKRDDFLKYRNNIVTIESIKELLYL
;
A
#
# COMPACT_ATOMS: atom_id res chain seq x y z
N MET A 1 -22.14 -2.01 -15.25
CA MET A 1 -21.34 -1.93 -14.00
C MET A 1 -21.63 -0.58 -13.38
N SER A 2 -21.84 -0.49 -12.07
CA SER A 2 -21.91 0.81 -11.39
C SER A 2 -20.55 1.51 -11.58
N ARG A 3 -20.58 2.79 -11.93
CA ARG A 3 -19.33 3.58 -12.09
C ARG A 3 -18.72 3.74 -10.70
N THR A 4 -17.42 3.46 -10.56
CA THR A 4 -16.68 3.73 -9.32
C THR A 4 -16.89 5.17 -8.89
N LYS A 5 -17.27 5.38 -7.62
CA LYS A 5 -17.41 6.74 -7.05
C LYS A 5 -16.21 7.17 -6.23
N ALA A 6 -15.47 6.18 -5.67
CA ALA A 6 -14.32 6.43 -4.83
C ALA A 6 -13.18 5.48 -5.16
N TYR A 7 -11.98 6.05 -5.29
CA TYR A 7 -10.73 5.32 -5.38
C TYR A 7 -9.95 5.49 -4.08
N LEU A 8 -9.65 4.39 -3.41
CA LEU A 8 -8.67 4.35 -2.34
C LEU A 8 -7.38 3.77 -2.87
N PHE A 9 -6.29 4.43 -2.58
CA PHE A 9 -4.96 4.04 -3.02
C PHE A 9 -4.15 3.53 -1.84
N ASP A 10 -3.47 2.40 -2.01
CA ASP A 10 -2.30 2.13 -1.19
C ASP A 10 -1.23 3.20 -1.46
N PHE A 11 -0.25 3.29 -0.57
CA PHE A 11 0.76 4.33 -0.64
C PHE A 11 2.08 3.83 -1.24
N ASP A 12 2.73 2.87 -0.56
CA ASP A 12 4.04 2.35 -0.92
C ASP A 12 3.95 1.39 -2.11
N GLY A 13 4.68 1.65 -3.18
CA GLY A 13 4.62 0.85 -4.41
C GLY A 13 3.42 1.17 -5.31
N THR A 14 2.48 2.02 -4.84
CA THR A 14 1.28 2.42 -5.58
C THR A 14 1.32 3.90 -5.96
N LEU A 15 1.35 4.80 -4.99
CA LEU A 15 1.46 6.25 -5.21
C LEU A 15 2.91 6.74 -5.19
N VAL A 16 3.78 6.05 -4.46
CA VAL A 16 5.19 6.42 -4.27
C VAL A 16 6.07 5.19 -4.47
N ASP A 17 7.16 5.33 -5.23
CA ASP A 17 8.15 4.26 -5.45
C ASP A 17 9.10 4.15 -4.25
N THR A 18 8.65 3.48 -3.20
CA THR A 18 9.40 3.24 -1.96
C THR A 18 9.84 1.79 -1.80
N MET A 19 9.21 0.86 -2.53
CA MET A 19 9.32 -0.59 -2.25
C MET A 19 10.74 -1.13 -2.40
N SER A 20 11.50 -0.68 -3.40
CA SER A 20 12.88 -1.14 -3.58
C SER A 20 13.78 -0.74 -2.41
N GLY A 21 13.72 0.53 -1.98
CA GLY A 21 14.49 1.03 -0.84
C GLY A 21 14.10 0.38 0.48
N PHE A 22 12.80 0.17 0.70
CA PHE A 22 12.33 -0.51 1.91
C PHE A 22 12.73 -1.98 1.95
N ALA A 23 12.72 -2.65 0.79
CA ALA A 23 13.19 -4.03 0.70
C ALA A 23 14.69 -4.16 1.04
N ASP A 24 15.49 -3.19 0.66
CA ASP A 24 16.93 -3.18 0.99
C ASP A 24 17.14 -2.97 2.51
N ILE A 25 16.43 -2.02 3.11
CA ILE A 25 16.46 -1.80 4.57
C ILE A 25 15.99 -3.05 5.33
N ALA A 26 14.87 -3.64 4.93
CA ALA A 26 14.35 -4.86 5.54
C ALA A 26 15.32 -6.01 5.45
N ALA A 27 15.95 -6.20 4.28
CA ALA A 27 16.94 -7.25 4.05
C ALA A 27 18.18 -7.11 4.95
N GLU A 28 18.68 -5.91 5.11
CA GLU A 28 19.81 -5.63 6.01
C GLU A 28 19.45 -5.90 7.48
N VAL A 29 18.26 -5.45 7.91
CA VAL A 29 17.78 -5.69 9.26
C VAL A 29 17.58 -7.19 9.52
N ILE A 30 16.91 -7.92 8.64
CA ILE A 30 16.70 -9.36 8.81
C ILE A 30 18.03 -10.10 8.86
N ASN A 31 18.92 -9.89 7.88
CA ASN A 31 20.22 -10.56 7.83
C ASN A 31 21.10 -10.28 9.06
N ARG A 32 21.06 -9.06 9.60
CA ARG A 32 21.81 -8.70 10.81
C ARG A 32 21.44 -9.54 12.03
N PHE A 33 20.17 -9.88 12.18
CA PHE A 33 19.66 -10.67 13.31
C PHE A 33 19.58 -12.17 13.03
N ASN A 34 19.45 -12.53 11.75
CA ASN A 34 19.31 -13.88 11.23
C ASN A 34 20.32 -14.11 10.10
N PRO A 35 21.64 -14.27 10.40
CA PRO A 35 22.68 -14.37 9.36
C PRO A 35 22.54 -15.57 8.42
N GLU A 36 21.79 -16.58 8.82
CA GLU A 36 21.42 -17.75 8.00
C GLU A 36 20.50 -17.38 6.82
N ILE A 37 19.76 -16.25 6.92
CA ILE A 37 18.95 -15.73 5.85
C ILE A 37 19.79 -14.70 5.07
N SER A 38 20.24 -15.06 3.87
CA SER A 38 21.03 -14.14 3.05
C SER A 38 20.25 -12.86 2.73
N VAL A 39 20.94 -11.73 2.51
CA VAL A 39 20.34 -10.44 2.13
C VAL A 39 19.42 -10.59 0.92
N ILE A 40 19.83 -11.38 -0.08
CA ILE A 40 19.01 -11.64 -1.28
C ILE A 40 17.69 -12.33 -0.92
N ASN A 41 17.75 -13.35 -0.07
CA ASN A 41 16.54 -14.08 0.36
C ASN A 41 15.66 -13.21 1.26
N ALA A 42 16.25 -12.47 2.20
CA ALA A 42 15.53 -11.55 3.07
C ALA A 42 14.77 -10.48 2.27
N ARG A 43 15.42 -9.90 1.24
CA ARG A 43 14.81 -8.95 0.32
C ARG A 43 13.61 -9.56 -0.43
N LYS A 44 13.79 -10.76 -0.94
CA LYS A 44 12.71 -11.49 -1.63
C LYS A 44 11.53 -11.76 -0.69
N MET A 45 11.79 -12.28 0.52
CA MET A 45 10.75 -12.57 1.52
C MET A 45 9.97 -11.30 1.92
N TYR A 46 10.67 -10.16 2.08
CA TYR A 46 10.02 -8.88 2.34
C TYR A 46 9.04 -8.50 1.22
N LEU A 47 9.46 -8.57 -0.04
CA LEU A 47 8.61 -8.23 -1.18
C LEU A 47 7.42 -9.19 -1.32
N GLU A 48 7.63 -10.50 -1.12
CA GLU A 48 6.58 -11.52 -1.18
C GLU A 48 5.52 -11.37 -0.07
N THR A 49 5.87 -10.75 1.06
CA THR A 49 4.97 -10.52 2.18
C THR A 49 4.45 -9.08 2.26
N SER A 50 4.73 -8.25 1.24
CA SER A 50 4.31 -6.86 1.18
C SER A 50 2.79 -6.68 1.30
N GLY A 51 2.36 -5.47 1.67
CA GLY A 51 0.95 -5.17 1.99
C GLY A 51 0.57 -5.45 3.44
N ASN A 52 1.45 -6.11 4.23
CA ASN A 52 1.35 -6.20 5.68
C ASN A 52 2.29 -5.18 6.36
N PRO A 53 1.99 -4.72 7.59
CA PRO A 53 2.97 -4.02 8.41
C PRO A 53 4.23 -4.86 8.63
N PHE A 54 5.41 -4.26 8.72
CA PHE A 54 6.66 -5.03 8.77
C PHE A 54 6.75 -5.98 9.98
N PHE A 55 6.21 -5.61 11.13
CA PHE A 55 6.17 -6.51 12.29
C PHE A 55 5.35 -7.80 12.02
N GLN A 56 4.29 -7.72 11.20
CA GLN A 56 3.53 -8.91 10.78
C GLN A 56 4.30 -9.72 9.72
N GLN A 57 5.02 -9.06 8.81
CA GLN A 57 5.89 -9.73 7.86
C GLN A 57 6.98 -10.54 8.58
N LEU A 58 7.56 -9.98 9.64
CA LEU A 58 8.58 -10.68 10.44
C LEU A 58 8.03 -11.96 11.11
N GLU A 59 6.78 -11.98 11.54
CA GLU A 59 6.15 -13.20 12.06
C GLU A 59 5.94 -14.28 10.98
N ILE A 60 5.91 -13.90 9.71
CA ILE A 60 5.89 -14.83 8.58
C ILE A 60 7.32 -15.30 8.24
N ILE A 61 8.29 -14.38 8.23
CA ILE A 61 9.67 -14.61 7.78
C ILE A 61 10.49 -15.33 8.87
N THR A 62 10.37 -14.90 10.11
CA THR A 62 11.06 -15.43 11.29
C THR A 62 10.05 -15.69 12.41
N PRO A 63 9.19 -16.73 12.31
CA PRO A 63 8.09 -16.96 13.25
C PRO A 63 8.57 -17.15 14.68
N GLY A 64 7.99 -16.39 15.62
CA GLY A 64 8.30 -16.50 17.05
C GLY A 64 9.69 -16.04 17.45
N ASP A 65 10.45 -15.38 16.58
CA ASP A 65 11.75 -14.82 16.97
C ASP A 65 11.53 -13.67 17.96
N PRO A 66 12.09 -13.78 19.20
CA PRO A 66 11.92 -12.75 20.23
C PRO A 66 12.49 -11.37 19.84
N LYS A 67 13.29 -11.32 18.77
CA LYS A 67 13.86 -10.08 18.23
C LYS A 67 13.00 -9.40 17.17
N ASN A 68 11.84 -9.96 16.80
CA ASN A 68 10.98 -9.38 15.76
C ASN A 68 10.53 -7.95 16.09
N SER A 69 10.22 -7.67 17.35
CA SER A 69 9.87 -6.30 17.77
C SER A 69 11.04 -5.32 17.62
N GLU A 70 12.27 -5.75 17.96
CA GLU A 70 13.48 -4.93 17.81
C GLU A 70 13.79 -4.67 16.32
N LYS A 71 13.70 -5.72 15.48
CA LYS A 71 13.87 -5.60 14.01
C LYS A 71 12.88 -4.60 13.43
N ALA A 72 11.59 -4.72 13.80
CA ALA A 72 10.55 -3.81 13.34
C ALA A 72 10.85 -2.36 13.73
N GLY A 73 11.26 -2.11 14.97
CA GLY A 73 11.63 -0.77 15.43
C GLY A 73 12.81 -0.17 14.68
N ILE A 74 13.84 -0.96 14.36
CA ILE A 74 15.00 -0.52 13.57
C ILE A 74 14.55 -0.16 12.14
N PHE A 75 13.76 -1.03 11.52
CA PHE A 75 13.23 -0.79 10.16
C PHE A 75 12.43 0.51 10.11
N GLU A 76 11.43 0.68 11.00
CA GLU A 76 10.57 1.86 11.03
C GLU A 76 11.38 3.16 11.22
N LYS A 77 12.41 3.13 12.06
CA LYS A 77 13.30 4.27 12.24
C LYS A 77 14.15 4.57 11.01
N THR A 78 14.69 3.53 10.37
CA THR A 78 15.60 3.70 9.23
C THR A 78 14.85 4.13 7.97
N LYS A 79 13.62 3.64 7.76
CA LYS A 79 12.84 3.98 6.56
C LYS A 79 12.43 5.45 6.49
N ILE A 80 12.33 6.16 7.64
CA ILE A 80 11.86 7.56 7.69
C ILE A 80 12.71 8.47 6.80
N ASP A 81 14.03 8.31 6.81
CA ASP A 81 14.93 9.15 6.00
C ASP A 81 14.73 8.93 4.48
N GLY A 82 14.46 7.70 4.06
CA GLY A 82 14.14 7.36 2.68
C GLY A 82 12.74 7.81 2.27
N PHE A 83 11.78 7.66 3.18
CA PHE A 83 10.40 8.03 2.98
C PHE A 83 10.23 9.51 2.59
N PHE A 84 10.89 10.44 3.28
CA PHE A 84 10.80 11.87 2.97
C PHE A 84 11.69 12.33 1.81
N LYS A 85 12.47 11.45 1.20
CA LYS A 85 13.15 11.71 -0.08
C LYS A 85 12.31 11.31 -1.28
N SER A 86 11.27 10.53 -1.05
CA SER A 86 10.31 10.14 -2.07
C SER A 86 9.33 11.28 -2.36
N TYR A 87 8.65 11.22 -3.49
CA TYR A 87 7.72 12.26 -3.94
C TYR A 87 6.64 11.66 -4.83
N PHE A 88 5.52 12.37 -5.00
CA PHE A 88 4.56 12.03 -6.03
C PHE A 88 5.07 12.48 -7.41
N THR A 89 5.09 11.54 -8.34
CA THR A 89 5.40 11.85 -9.75
C THR A 89 4.34 12.78 -10.37
N ASP A 90 4.69 13.46 -11.46
CA ASP A 90 3.72 14.29 -12.18
C ASP A 90 2.53 13.46 -12.69
N GLU A 91 2.75 12.20 -13.03
CA GLU A 91 1.71 11.27 -13.43
C GLU A 91 0.70 11.01 -12.30
N VAL A 92 1.19 10.75 -11.07
CA VAL A 92 0.33 10.58 -9.90
C VAL A 92 -0.47 11.86 -9.64
N LYS A 93 0.20 13.02 -9.62
CA LYS A 93 -0.45 14.32 -9.40
C LYS A 93 -1.53 14.59 -10.45
N TYR A 94 -1.23 14.35 -11.70
CA TYR A 94 -2.20 14.51 -12.79
C TYR A 94 -3.40 13.57 -12.63
N THR A 95 -3.15 12.28 -12.38
CA THR A 95 -4.22 11.28 -12.26
C THR A 95 -5.15 11.58 -11.09
N ILE A 96 -4.60 11.87 -9.90
CA ILE A 96 -5.40 12.17 -8.71
C ILE A 96 -6.24 13.44 -8.92
N ASN A 97 -5.67 14.50 -9.48
CA ASN A 97 -6.39 15.74 -9.76
C ASN A 97 -7.52 15.49 -10.78
N THR A 98 -7.23 14.77 -11.87
CA THR A 98 -8.24 14.46 -12.90
C THR A 98 -9.40 13.64 -12.32
N LEU A 99 -9.14 12.59 -11.54
CA LEU A 99 -10.19 11.81 -10.88
C LEU A 99 -11.09 12.70 -10.00
N ARG A 100 -10.49 13.61 -9.21
CA ARG A 100 -11.25 14.53 -8.37
C ARG A 100 -12.04 15.57 -9.20
N GLU A 101 -11.49 16.10 -10.27
CA GLU A 101 -12.19 16.99 -11.22
C GLU A 101 -13.38 16.31 -11.89
N GLU A 102 -13.28 15.01 -12.15
CA GLU A 102 -14.37 14.18 -12.66
C GLU A 102 -15.42 13.80 -11.60
N GLY A 103 -15.23 14.24 -10.36
CA GLY A 103 -16.15 14.04 -9.24
C GLY A 103 -15.98 12.71 -8.49
N HIS A 104 -14.87 12.02 -8.71
CA HIS A 104 -14.51 10.87 -7.90
C HIS A 104 -13.88 11.30 -6.58
N ILE A 105 -14.14 10.54 -5.53
CA ILE A 105 -13.43 10.65 -4.25
C ILE A 105 -12.08 9.95 -4.41
N ALA A 106 -10.99 10.65 -4.13
CA ALA A 106 -9.65 10.10 -4.12
C ALA A 106 -9.08 10.10 -2.69
N GLY A 107 -8.70 8.92 -2.19
CA GLY A 107 -8.20 8.78 -0.82
C GLY A 107 -7.01 7.83 -0.71
N ILE A 108 -6.30 7.92 0.41
CA ILE A 108 -5.18 7.05 0.77
C ILE A 108 -5.60 6.09 1.88
N ALA A 109 -5.19 4.82 1.77
CA ALA A 109 -5.29 3.81 2.83
C ALA A 109 -3.94 3.09 2.96
N SER A 110 -3.17 3.42 3.99
CA SER A 110 -1.79 2.95 4.18
C SER A 110 -1.58 2.29 5.54
N ASN A 111 -0.60 1.38 5.61
CA ASN A 111 -0.08 0.84 6.86
C ASN A 111 1.09 1.68 7.44
N ASN A 112 1.49 2.78 6.81
CA ASN A 112 2.36 3.74 7.44
C ASN A 112 1.61 4.48 8.55
N PHE A 113 2.33 4.87 9.62
CA PHE A 113 1.73 5.65 10.70
C PHE A 113 1.06 6.93 10.18
N GLN A 114 -0.11 7.25 10.73
CA GLN A 114 -0.90 8.40 10.28
C GLN A 114 -0.08 9.70 10.22
N GLU A 115 0.68 9.99 11.27
CA GLU A 115 1.51 11.20 11.34
C GLU A 115 2.57 11.27 10.23
N LEU A 116 3.10 10.11 9.81
CA LEU A 116 4.08 10.02 8.74
C LEU A 116 3.47 10.39 7.39
N ILE A 117 2.29 9.82 7.09
CA ILE A 117 1.54 10.12 5.87
C ILE A 117 1.08 11.57 5.85
N ASP A 118 0.52 12.07 6.94
CA ASP A 118 0.04 13.47 7.02
C ASP A 118 1.17 14.46 6.72
N ARG A 119 2.35 14.23 7.30
CA ARG A 119 3.53 15.05 7.06
C ARG A 119 4.02 14.95 5.61
N PHE A 120 3.96 13.77 5.00
CA PHE A 120 4.33 13.58 3.59
C PHE A 120 3.39 14.38 2.68
N ILE A 121 2.08 14.25 2.87
CA ILE A 121 1.06 14.95 2.07
C ILE A 121 1.21 16.46 2.16
N GLN A 122 1.48 16.99 3.37
CA GLN A 122 1.73 18.42 3.55
C GLN A 122 2.94 18.93 2.76
N ASN A 123 4.00 18.13 2.67
CA ASN A 123 5.21 18.48 1.91
C ASN A 123 4.95 18.46 0.39
N GLU A 124 4.21 17.48 -0.11
CA GLU A 124 3.96 17.26 -1.54
C GLU A 124 2.86 18.16 -2.14
N LYS A 125 2.03 18.76 -1.30
CA LYS A 125 0.95 19.68 -1.73
C LYS A 125 -0.04 19.08 -2.72
N LEU A 126 -0.26 17.76 -2.66
CA LEU A 126 -1.31 17.07 -3.41
C LEU A 126 -2.48 16.81 -2.47
N GLU A 127 -3.67 17.22 -2.87
CA GLU A 127 -4.88 17.08 -2.07
C GLU A 127 -5.56 15.73 -2.31
N PHE A 128 -5.98 15.11 -1.22
CA PHE A 128 -6.85 13.94 -1.19
C PHE A 128 -8.10 14.25 -0.35
N ASP A 129 -9.23 13.62 -0.70
CA ASP A 129 -10.49 13.81 0.04
C ASP A 129 -10.46 13.12 1.41
N ILE A 130 -9.58 12.12 1.54
CA ILE A 130 -9.32 11.41 2.79
C ILE A 130 -7.91 10.79 2.79
N VAL A 131 -7.24 10.84 3.95
CA VAL A 131 -5.91 10.25 4.17
C VAL A 131 -5.96 9.38 5.42
N LEU A 132 -5.79 8.07 5.26
CA LEU A 132 -5.85 7.09 6.33
C LEU A 132 -4.51 6.35 6.44
N GLY A 133 -3.85 6.55 7.57
CA GLY A 133 -2.67 5.82 8.00
C GLY A 133 -2.97 4.84 9.13
N PHE A 134 -1.96 4.07 9.52
CA PHE A 134 -2.03 3.14 10.64
C PHE A 134 -2.15 3.89 11.98
N ARG A 135 -3.04 3.41 12.82
CA ARG A 135 -3.17 3.70 14.25
C ARG A 135 -3.60 2.42 14.97
N ASP A 136 -3.36 2.32 16.25
CA ASP A 136 -3.77 1.16 17.05
C ASP A 136 -5.29 0.90 16.89
N GLY A 137 -5.62 -0.31 16.47
CA GLY A 137 -7.01 -0.71 16.18
C GLY A 137 -7.61 -0.11 14.90
N PHE A 138 -6.83 0.61 14.10
CA PHE A 138 -7.28 1.23 12.85
C PHE A 138 -6.19 1.10 11.78
N GLU A 139 -6.26 0.03 10.99
CA GLU A 139 -5.28 -0.34 9.98
C GLU A 139 -5.89 -0.48 8.57
N LYS A 140 -5.05 -0.49 7.56
CA LYS A 140 -5.42 -0.70 6.15
C LYS A 140 -6.20 -2.01 5.98
N GLY A 141 -7.36 -1.91 5.35
CA GLY A 141 -8.31 -3.01 5.16
C GLY A 141 -9.68 -2.63 5.69
N LYS A 142 -10.35 -3.56 6.37
CA LYS A 142 -11.74 -3.40 6.81
C LYS A 142 -12.01 -2.08 7.55
N ALA A 143 -11.15 -1.70 8.49
CA ALA A 143 -11.36 -0.48 9.29
C ALA A 143 -11.33 0.79 8.42
N HIS A 144 -10.37 0.89 7.51
CA HIS A 144 -10.29 2.01 6.56
C HIS A 144 -11.47 2.00 5.57
N PHE A 145 -11.84 0.83 5.05
CA PHE A 145 -12.94 0.71 4.09
C PHE A 145 -14.30 1.04 4.72
N ASP A 146 -14.57 0.58 5.94
CA ASP A 146 -15.77 0.94 6.70
C ASP A 146 -15.83 2.46 6.88
N PHE A 147 -14.74 3.05 7.36
CA PHE A 147 -14.68 4.50 7.62
C PHE A 147 -14.97 5.34 6.37
N VAL A 148 -14.38 4.97 5.22
CA VAL A 148 -14.62 5.68 3.95
C VAL A 148 -16.07 5.52 3.50
N ARG A 149 -16.59 4.31 3.56
CA ARG A 149 -17.98 4.04 3.14
C ARG A 149 -18.98 4.82 4.00
N GLU A 150 -18.78 4.84 5.30
CA GLU A 150 -19.66 5.57 6.23
C GLU A 150 -19.55 7.08 6.00
N LYS A 151 -18.31 7.62 5.90
CA LYS A 151 -18.09 9.05 5.71
C LYS A 151 -18.71 9.61 4.44
N PHE A 152 -18.65 8.85 3.34
CA PHE A 152 -19.11 9.30 2.03
C PHE A 152 -20.42 8.65 1.57
N ASN A 153 -21.07 7.87 2.45
CA ASN A 153 -22.32 7.13 2.17
C ASN A 153 -22.23 6.28 0.87
N LEU A 154 -21.23 5.41 0.82
CA LEU A 154 -20.92 4.58 -0.34
C LEU A 154 -21.39 3.13 -0.15
N GLU A 155 -21.89 2.53 -1.23
CA GLU A 155 -22.02 1.08 -1.31
C GLU A 155 -20.66 0.42 -1.60
N LYS A 156 -20.51 -0.87 -1.31
CA LYS A 156 -19.27 -1.61 -1.59
C LYS A 156 -18.89 -1.55 -3.07
N SER A 157 -19.87 -1.62 -3.97
CA SER A 157 -19.67 -1.53 -5.42
C SER A 157 -19.20 -0.16 -5.91
N ASP A 158 -19.36 0.90 -5.10
CA ASP A 158 -18.91 2.25 -5.41
C ASP A 158 -17.41 2.48 -5.11
N LEU A 159 -16.81 1.57 -4.31
CA LEU A 159 -15.43 1.71 -3.84
C LEU A 159 -14.49 0.76 -4.59
N THR A 160 -13.41 1.32 -5.11
CA THR A 160 -12.30 0.58 -5.72
C THR A 160 -11.03 0.83 -4.90
N PHE A 161 -10.38 -0.25 -4.47
CA PHE A 161 -9.05 -0.17 -3.86
C PHE A 161 -7.99 -0.43 -4.94
N VAL A 162 -6.97 0.41 -4.97
CA VAL A 162 -5.83 0.32 -5.91
C VAL A 162 -4.59 0.02 -5.09
N GLY A 163 -3.88 -1.05 -5.42
CA GLY A 163 -2.70 -1.47 -4.66
C GLY A 163 -1.74 -2.33 -5.48
N ASP A 164 -0.49 -2.40 -5.05
CA ASP A 164 0.59 -3.11 -5.72
C ASP A 164 0.83 -4.54 -5.20
N SER A 165 0.10 -4.98 -4.16
CA SER A 165 0.35 -6.27 -3.49
C SER A 165 -0.84 -7.23 -3.57
N LEU A 166 -0.54 -8.54 -3.48
CA LEU A 166 -1.57 -9.58 -3.37
C LEU A 166 -2.35 -9.46 -2.06
N LYS A 167 -1.73 -8.91 -1.01
CA LYS A 167 -2.41 -8.67 0.28
C LYS A 167 -3.43 -7.54 0.18
N ASP A 168 -3.21 -6.56 -0.68
CA ASP A 168 -4.20 -5.53 -0.99
C ASP A 168 -5.40 -6.12 -1.72
N ALA A 169 -5.15 -7.00 -2.69
CA ALA A 169 -6.20 -7.74 -3.38
C ALA A 169 -7.02 -8.60 -2.40
N GLU A 170 -6.37 -9.34 -1.51
CA GLU A 170 -7.02 -10.13 -0.46
C GLU A 170 -7.93 -9.26 0.41
N LYS A 171 -7.41 -8.16 0.96
CA LYS A 171 -8.19 -7.24 1.81
C LYS A 171 -9.42 -6.67 1.09
N ALA A 172 -9.27 -6.30 -0.19
CA ALA A 172 -10.38 -5.77 -0.99
C ALA A 172 -11.45 -6.84 -1.25
N PHE A 173 -11.05 -8.03 -1.65
CA PHE A 173 -11.99 -9.13 -1.94
C PHE A 173 -12.68 -9.67 -0.69
N ASP A 174 -11.95 -9.83 0.41
CA ASP A 174 -12.53 -10.27 1.70
C ASP A 174 -13.56 -9.28 2.21
N TYR A 175 -13.32 -7.99 1.98
CA TYR A 175 -14.30 -6.96 2.31
C TYR A 175 -15.45 -6.88 1.29
N GLY A 176 -15.25 -7.28 0.06
CA GLY A 176 -16.24 -7.29 -1.03
C GLY A 176 -16.33 -5.98 -1.80
N ILE A 177 -15.22 -5.27 -1.98
CA ILE A 177 -15.08 -4.10 -2.84
C ILE A 177 -14.31 -4.43 -4.12
N ASN A 178 -14.31 -3.50 -5.09
CA ASN A 178 -13.53 -3.64 -6.30
C ASN A 178 -12.02 -3.50 -6.01
N PHE A 179 -11.20 -4.15 -6.83
CA PHE A 179 -9.75 -4.05 -6.75
C PHE A 179 -9.13 -3.84 -8.13
N VAL A 180 -8.13 -2.97 -8.19
CA VAL A 180 -7.24 -2.79 -9.35
C VAL A 180 -5.81 -2.97 -8.87
N GLY A 181 -5.09 -3.94 -9.46
CA GLY A 181 -3.69 -4.18 -9.18
C GLY A 181 -2.78 -3.29 -10.02
N ILE A 182 -1.89 -2.50 -9.41
CA ILE A 182 -0.82 -1.82 -10.14
C ILE A 182 0.41 -2.73 -10.18
N CYS A 183 0.91 -3.00 -11.39
CA CYS A 183 2.08 -3.85 -11.58
C CYS A 183 3.36 -3.13 -11.15
N GLY A 184 4.14 -3.77 -10.30
CA GLY A 184 5.37 -3.22 -9.75
C GLY A 184 6.06 -4.30 -8.92
N THR A 185 5.75 -4.34 -7.63
CA THR A 185 6.19 -5.40 -6.70
C THR A 185 5.74 -6.78 -7.16
N PHE A 186 4.48 -6.90 -7.56
CA PHE A 186 3.91 -8.09 -8.22
C PHE A 186 3.63 -7.78 -9.69
N LYS A 187 3.79 -8.79 -10.54
CA LYS A 187 3.50 -8.71 -11.98
C LYS A 187 2.04 -9.09 -12.25
N ARG A 188 1.56 -8.75 -13.42
CA ARG A 188 0.23 -9.15 -13.91
C ARG A 188 -0.05 -10.65 -13.71
N ASP A 189 0.91 -11.50 -14.04
CA ASP A 189 0.76 -12.97 -13.90
C ASP A 189 0.57 -13.41 -12.45
N ASP A 190 1.17 -12.71 -11.49
CA ASP A 190 1.01 -13.00 -10.07
C ASP A 190 -0.41 -12.68 -9.60
N PHE A 191 -0.94 -11.52 -10.00
CA PHE A 191 -2.34 -11.15 -9.75
C PHE A 191 -3.32 -12.13 -10.41
N LEU A 192 -3.08 -12.51 -11.68
CA LEU A 192 -3.96 -13.44 -12.40
C LEU A 192 -3.90 -14.88 -11.85
N LYS A 193 -2.76 -15.32 -11.31
CA LYS A 193 -2.66 -16.58 -10.58
C LYS A 193 -3.43 -16.56 -9.27
N TYR A 194 -3.39 -15.41 -8.55
CA TYR A 194 -4.16 -15.25 -7.33
C TYR A 194 -5.67 -15.28 -7.62
N ARG A 195 -6.12 -14.52 -8.66
CA ARG A 195 -7.51 -14.52 -9.12
C ARG A 195 -7.60 -14.07 -10.59
N ASN A 196 -8.14 -14.92 -11.45
CA ASN A 196 -8.10 -14.79 -12.90
C ASN A 196 -8.85 -13.58 -13.51
N ASN A 197 -9.63 -12.84 -12.72
CA ASN A 197 -10.41 -11.70 -13.17
C ASN A 197 -9.97 -10.36 -12.54
N ILE A 198 -8.77 -10.29 -11.97
CA ILE A 198 -8.24 -9.03 -11.45
C ILE A 198 -7.90 -8.11 -12.62
N VAL A 199 -8.43 -6.89 -12.57
CA VAL A 199 -7.99 -5.81 -13.45
C VAL A 199 -6.60 -5.36 -12.98
N THR A 200 -5.65 -5.30 -13.91
CA THR A 200 -4.29 -4.84 -13.63
C THR A 200 -3.90 -3.71 -14.56
N ILE A 201 -3.13 -2.76 -14.05
CA ILE A 201 -2.58 -1.61 -14.76
C ILE A 201 -1.06 -1.57 -14.58
N GLU A 202 -0.35 -1.04 -15.57
CA GLU A 202 1.10 -0.80 -15.50
C GLU A 202 1.42 0.62 -15.01
N SER A 203 0.46 1.54 -15.16
CA SER A 203 0.57 2.94 -14.81
C SER A 203 -0.72 3.41 -14.15
N ILE A 204 -0.61 4.22 -13.09
CA ILE A 204 -1.78 4.78 -12.39
C ILE A 204 -2.69 5.59 -13.32
N LYS A 205 -2.15 6.18 -14.36
CA LYS A 205 -2.88 6.95 -15.37
C LYS A 205 -3.91 6.11 -16.13
N GLU A 206 -3.70 4.80 -16.23
CA GLU A 206 -4.66 3.90 -16.89
C GLU A 206 -6.02 3.86 -16.19
N LEU A 207 -6.09 4.25 -14.90
CA LEU A 207 -7.36 4.36 -14.17
C LEU A 207 -8.35 5.32 -14.84
N LEU A 208 -7.85 6.33 -15.55
CA LEU A 208 -8.68 7.31 -16.26
C LEU A 208 -9.43 6.72 -17.48
N TYR A 209 -9.12 5.48 -17.85
CA TYR A 209 -9.69 4.79 -19.02
C TYR A 209 -10.48 3.53 -18.66
N LEU A 210 -10.63 3.23 -17.36
CA LEU A 210 -11.42 2.12 -16.84
C LEU A 210 -12.86 2.54 -16.56
#